data_3576c7a06d1bb8e4b3aee21f04b5a75b
#
_entry.id   3576c7a06d1bb8e4b3aee21f04b5a75b
#
_cell.length_a   1.000
_cell.length_b   1.000
_cell.length_c   1.000
_cell.angle_alpha   90.00
_cell.angle_beta   90.00
_cell.angle_gamma   90.00
#
_symmetry.space_group_name_H-M   'P 1'
#
loop_
_entity.id
_entity.type
_entity.pdbx_description
1 polymer ?
#
loop_
_entity_poly.entity_id
_entity_poly.type
_entity_poly.pdbx_seq_one_letter_code
_entity_poly.pdbx_strand_id
1 'polypeptide(L)'
;SRISPKKEDSLDGENMDVLLPFYLKARMQNIENITICDNTVEPEIAMFNIRGNNVFASHGHKDSPSNVVQNFTMMFGIKPQIVLLGHRHTNGLTTVYDTKVIESGCVSGSDQFALSIRKTNRPEQTISVVGDDGLICLYDIQLD
;
A
#
# COMPACT_ATOMS: atom_id res chain seq x y z
N SER A 1 9.53 6.65 -8.01
CA SER A 1 10.22 7.14 -9.22
C SER A 1 11.71 6.85 -9.14
N ARG A 2 12.38 6.66 -10.26
CA ARG A 2 13.79 6.26 -10.35
C ARG A 2 14.61 7.36 -10.96
N ILE A 3 15.88 7.46 -10.54
CA ILE A 3 16.87 8.34 -11.16
C ILE A 3 17.36 7.71 -12.48
N SER A 4 17.65 6.41 -12.46
CA SER A 4 18.08 5.66 -13.64
C SER A 4 16.91 5.27 -14.55
N PRO A 5 17.02 5.43 -15.87
CA PRO A 5 15.94 5.11 -16.82
C PRO A 5 15.67 3.61 -16.96
N LYS A 6 16.66 2.75 -16.69
CA LYS A 6 16.51 1.30 -16.76
C LYS A 6 16.43 0.68 -15.39
N LYS A 7 15.56 -0.31 -15.22
CA LYS A 7 15.37 -1.02 -13.95
C LYS A 7 16.65 -1.74 -13.50
N GLU A 8 17.37 -2.30 -14.42
CA GLU A 8 18.59 -3.06 -14.18
C GLU A 8 19.77 -2.18 -13.70
N ASP A 9 19.73 -0.89 -14.03
CA ASP A 9 20.78 0.07 -13.69
C ASP A 9 20.46 0.86 -12.39
N SER A 10 19.31 0.61 -11.75
CA SER A 10 18.90 1.34 -10.54
C SER A 10 19.34 0.60 -9.28
N LEU A 11 20.03 1.30 -8.39
CA LEU A 11 20.32 0.83 -7.04
C LEU A 11 19.10 1.03 -6.14
N ASP A 12 18.93 0.20 -5.12
CA ASP A 12 17.81 0.31 -4.15
C ASP A 12 17.73 1.69 -3.49
N GLY A 13 18.89 2.33 -3.28
CA GLY A 13 18.97 3.69 -2.72
C GLY A 13 18.59 4.84 -3.69
N GLU A 14 18.39 4.56 -4.98
CA GLU A 14 18.01 5.57 -5.99
C GLU A 14 16.49 5.78 -6.10
N ASN A 15 15.71 5.10 -5.28
CA ASN A 15 14.28 5.27 -5.28
C ASN A 15 13.90 6.61 -4.65
N MET A 16 13.37 7.53 -5.46
CA MET A 16 12.92 8.86 -5.01
C MET A 16 11.80 8.79 -3.98
N ASP A 17 11.11 7.65 -3.87
CA ASP A 17 10.02 7.48 -2.91
C ASP A 17 10.50 7.49 -1.46
N VAL A 18 11.79 7.20 -1.20
CA VAL A 18 12.40 7.32 0.15
C VAL A 18 12.48 8.76 0.64
N LEU A 19 12.43 9.75 -0.26
CA LEU A 19 12.44 11.17 0.11
C LEU A 19 11.17 11.61 0.83
N LEU A 20 10.03 10.99 0.48
CA LEU A 20 8.75 11.33 1.10
C LEU A 20 8.71 11.00 2.59
N PRO A 21 9.04 9.79 3.06
CA PRO A 21 9.14 9.47 4.48
C PRO A 21 10.13 10.37 5.22
N PHE A 22 11.29 10.65 4.63
CA PHE A 22 12.27 11.55 5.21
C PHE A 22 11.71 12.98 5.41
N TYR A 23 11.07 13.52 4.37
CA TYR A 23 10.44 14.84 4.43
C TYR A 23 9.31 14.88 5.49
N LEU A 24 8.45 13.86 5.52
CA LEU A 24 7.37 13.78 6.50
C LEU A 24 7.91 13.72 7.93
N LYS A 25 8.94 12.91 8.20
CA LYS A 25 9.59 12.86 9.50
C LYS A 25 10.11 14.23 9.92
N ALA A 26 10.84 14.92 9.04
CA ALA A 26 11.38 16.23 9.31
C ALA A 26 10.28 17.29 9.58
N ARG A 27 9.17 17.22 8.87
CA ARG A 27 8.04 18.18 9.01
C ARG A 27 7.16 17.90 10.23
N MET A 28 7.01 16.63 10.60
CA MET A 28 6.05 16.19 11.61
C MET A 28 6.70 15.94 12.98
N GLN A 29 8.04 16.07 13.12
CA GLN A 29 8.78 15.73 14.33
C GLN A 29 8.32 16.47 15.60
N ASN A 30 7.71 17.66 15.46
CA ASN A 30 7.23 18.47 16.58
C ASN A 30 5.70 18.45 16.73
N ILE A 31 5.00 17.53 16.08
CA ILE A 31 3.54 17.40 16.14
C ILE A 31 3.22 16.20 17.03
N GLU A 32 2.75 16.46 18.25
CA GLU A 32 2.60 15.46 19.32
C GLU A 32 1.65 14.30 18.96
N ASN A 33 0.64 14.52 18.13
CA ASN A 33 -0.35 13.52 17.76
C ASN A 33 -0.04 12.79 16.43
N ILE A 34 1.18 12.98 15.88
CA ILE A 34 1.63 12.30 14.66
C ILE A 34 2.89 11.50 14.95
N THR A 35 2.87 10.24 14.60
CA THR A 35 4.02 9.34 14.67
C THR A 35 4.30 8.77 13.29
N ILE A 36 5.53 8.95 12.79
CA ILE A 36 6.01 8.32 11.56
C ILE A 36 6.85 7.11 11.97
N CYS A 37 6.31 5.93 11.74
CA CYS A 37 6.99 4.68 12.06
C CYS A 37 7.94 4.25 10.94
N ASP A 38 9.09 3.69 11.32
CA ASP A 38 9.98 3.01 10.38
C ASP A 38 9.51 1.58 10.11
N ASN A 39 9.64 1.15 8.88
CA ASN A 39 9.44 -0.24 8.53
C ASN A 39 10.74 -1.01 8.78
N THR A 40 10.76 -1.79 9.85
CA THR A 40 11.99 -2.44 10.35
C THR A 40 12.07 -3.94 10.02
N VAL A 41 10.99 -4.54 9.53
CA VAL A 41 10.89 -6.00 9.34
C VAL A 41 11.24 -6.39 7.91
N GLU A 42 10.60 -5.76 6.95
CA GLU A 42 10.80 -6.02 5.52
C GLU A 42 10.63 -4.68 4.77
N PRO A 43 11.61 -4.25 3.94
CA PRO A 43 11.57 -2.94 3.30
C PRO A 43 10.33 -2.68 2.44
N GLU A 44 9.74 -3.72 1.85
CA GLU A 44 8.60 -3.61 0.93
C GLU A 44 7.25 -3.90 1.59
N ILE A 45 7.23 -4.37 2.85
CA ILE A 45 6.01 -4.76 3.57
C ILE A 45 5.94 -4.02 4.90
N ALA A 46 4.96 -3.15 5.04
CA ALA A 46 4.65 -2.51 6.31
C ALA A 46 3.71 -3.39 7.14
N MET A 47 4.01 -3.52 8.43
CA MET A 47 3.19 -4.27 9.39
C MET A 47 2.84 -3.35 10.55
N PHE A 48 1.56 -3.22 10.87
CA PHE A 48 1.09 -2.40 11.96
C PHE A 48 -0.24 -2.93 12.53
N ASN A 49 -0.67 -2.38 13.65
CA ASN A 49 -1.91 -2.79 14.31
C ASN A 49 -2.87 -1.60 14.40
N ILE A 50 -4.12 -1.83 14.02
CA ILE A 50 -5.21 -0.86 14.20
C ILE A 50 -6.30 -1.53 15.04
N ARG A 51 -6.53 -1.04 16.26
CA ARG A 51 -7.59 -1.51 17.16
C ARG A 51 -7.59 -3.04 17.34
N GLY A 52 -6.41 -3.64 17.51
CA GLY A 52 -6.25 -5.08 17.65
C GLY A 52 -6.14 -5.87 16.34
N ASN A 53 -6.39 -5.27 15.19
CA ASN A 53 -6.28 -5.94 13.92
C ASN A 53 -4.88 -5.78 13.32
N ASN A 54 -4.27 -6.89 12.92
CA ASN A 54 -3.01 -6.88 12.18
C ASN A 54 -3.25 -6.44 10.74
N VAL A 55 -2.61 -5.36 10.34
CA VAL A 55 -2.70 -4.78 9.01
C VAL A 55 -1.34 -4.88 8.34
N PHE A 56 -1.30 -5.48 7.17
CA PHE A 56 -0.11 -5.54 6.34
C PHE A 56 -0.32 -4.70 5.09
N ALA A 57 0.70 -4.01 4.65
CA ALA A 57 0.62 -3.20 3.45
C ALA A 57 1.85 -3.41 2.58
N SER A 58 1.65 -3.56 1.28
CA SER A 58 2.73 -3.61 0.29
C SER A 58 2.33 -2.88 -0.99
N HIS A 59 3.33 -2.60 -1.85
CA HIS A 59 3.03 -2.05 -3.17
C HIS A 59 2.20 -3.00 -4.04
N GLY A 60 2.32 -4.32 -3.86
CA GLY A 60 1.50 -5.31 -4.55
C GLY A 60 2.02 -5.76 -5.92
N HIS A 61 3.22 -5.34 -6.36
CA HIS A 61 3.77 -5.78 -7.65
C HIS A 61 4.28 -7.24 -7.64
N LYS A 62 4.56 -7.78 -6.46
CA LYS A 62 4.97 -9.19 -6.25
C LYS A 62 3.83 -10.07 -5.78
N ASP A 63 2.70 -9.48 -5.41
CA ASP A 63 1.58 -10.17 -4.78
C ASP A 63 0.29 -10.04 -5.58
N SER A 64 -0.56 -11.04 -5.48
CA SER A 64 -1.94 -10.97 -5.94
C SER A 64 -2.91 -11.06 -4.77
N PRO A 65 -4.12 -10.50 -4.87
CA PRO A 65 -5.12 -10.60 -3.81
C PRO A 65 -5.40 -12.04 -3.38
N SER A 66 -5.29 -13.00 -4.30
CA SER A 66 -5.57 -14.42 -4.04
C SER A 66 -4.51 -15.13 -3.21
N ASN A 67 -3.24 -14.70 -3.27
CA ASN A 67 -2.13 -15.41 -2.62
C ASN A 67 -1.44 -14.61 -1.51
N VAL A 68 -1.61 -13.30 -1.46
CA VAL A 68 -0.91 -12.41 -0.52
C VAL A 68 -1.13 -12.79 0.95
N VAL A 69 -2.36 -13.21 1.30
CA VAL A 69 -2.68 -13.60 2.68
C VAL A 69 -1.90 -14.84 3.10
N GLN A 70 -1.83 -15.84 2.23
CA GLN A 70 -1.05 -17.05 2.49
C GLN A 70 0.44 -16.74 2.57
N ASN A 71 0.96 -15.98 1.60
CA ASN A 71 2.37 -15.60 1.56
C ASN A 71 2.79 -14.88 2.84
N PHE A 72 2.06 -13.84 3.25
CA PHE A 72 2.39 -13.06 4.45
C PHE A 72 2.24 -13.88 5.73
N THR A 73 1.22 -14.75 5.82
CA THR A 73 1.07 -15.66 6.95
C THR A 73 2.26 -16.62 7.07
N MET A 74 2.73 -17.16 5.95
CA MET A 74 3.88 -18.07 5.93
C MET A 74 5.21 -17.35 6.25
N MET A 75 5.38 -16.11 5.74
CA MET A 75 6.61 -15.34 5.96
C MET A 75 6.74 -14.87 7.42
N PHE A 76 5.66 -14.44 8.04
CA PHE A 76 5.71 -13.77 9.33
C PHE A 76 5.10 -14.57 10.49
N GLY A 77 4.48 -15.71 10.21
CA GLY A 77 3.79 -16.52 11.23
C GLY A 77 2.55 -15.85 11.84
N ILE A 78 2.09 -14.75 11.24
CA ILE A 78 0.95 -13.95 11.70
C ILE A 78 -0.05 -13.82 10.55
N LYS A 79 -1.30 -14.22 10.79
CA LYS A 79 -2.39 -14.00 9.84
C LYS A 79 -2.86 -12.55 9.92
N PRO A 80 -2.81 -11.77 8.82
CA PRO A 80 -3.39 -10.44 8.81
C PRO A 80 -4.93 -10.49 8.82
N GLN A 81 -5.58 -9.53 9.44
CA GLN A 81 -7.01 -9.26 9.31
C GLN A 81 -7.30 -8.39 8.08
N ILE A 82 -6.34 -7.51 7.75
CA ILE A 82 -6.44 -6.59 6.62
C ILE A 82 -5.11 -6.57 5.87
N VAL A 83 -5.17 -6.60 4.54
CA VAL A 83 -4.03 -6.39 3.64
C VAL A 83 -4.34 -5.22 2.72
N LEU A 84 -3.42 -4.28 2.62
CA LEU A 84 -3.51 -3.12 1.73
C LEU A 84 -2.53 -3.29 0.57
N LEU A 85 -3.03 -3.18 -0.65
CA LEU A 85 -2.25 -3.30 -1.88
C LEU A 85 -2.46 -2.08 -2.79
N GLY A 86 -1.41 -1.69 -3.49
CA GLY A 86 -1.47 -0.73 -4.60
C GLY A 86 -1.22 -1.42 -5.95
N HIS A 87 -0.40 -0.79 -6.80
CA HIS A 87 0.13 -1.28 -8.07
C HIS A 87 -0.86 -1.43 -9.22
N ARG A 88 -2.07 -1.94 -8.97
CA ARG A 88 -3.05 -2.22 -10.05
C ARG A 88 -3.77 -1.01 -10.57
N HIS A 89 -3.66 0.12 -9.86
CA HIS A 89 -4.28 1.39 -10.19
C HIS A 89 -5.82 1.32 -10.27
N THR A 90 -6.42 0.39 -9.55
CA THR A 90 -7.87 0.22 -9.40
C THR A 90 -8.23 -0.05 -7.96
N ASN A 91 -9.36 0.47 -7.51
CA ASN A 91 -9.94 0.12 -6.23
C ASN A 91 -10.52 -1.30 -6.26
N GLY A 92 -10.38 -2.01 -5.16
CA GLY A 92 -10.92 -3.36 -5.04
C GLY A 92 -10.99 -3.85 -3.61
N LEU A 93 -11.93 -4.77 -3.36
CA LEU A 93 -12.07 -5.47 -2.09
C LEU A 93 -12.30 -6.95 -2.36
N THR A 94 -11.41 -7.77 -1.83
CA THR A 94 -11.51 -9.24 -1.90
C THR A 94 -11.40 -9.82 -0.49
N THR A 95 -12.11 -10.89 -0.20
CA THR A 95 -11.99 -11.62 1.06
C THR A 95 -11.30 -12.95 0.81
N VAL A 96 -10.19 -13.20 1.48
CA VAL A 96 -9.40 -14.44 1.38
C VAL A 96 -9.13 -14.96 2.78
N TYR A 97 -9.62 -16.15 3.12
CA TYR A 97 -9.49 -16.74 4.46
C TYR A 97 -9.88 -15.78 5.60
N ASP A 98 -10.99 -15.08 5.45
CA ASP A 98 -11.51 -14.04 6.36
C ASP A 98 -10.66 -12.76 6.44
N THR A 99 -9.55 -12.68 5.75
CA THR A 99 -8.74 -11.46 5.60
C THR A 99 -9.34 -10.56 4.52
N LYS A 100 -9.49 -9.28 4.83
CA LYS A 100 -9.89 -8.26 3.84
C LYS A 100 -8.66 -7.77 3.08
N VAL A 101 -8.61 -8.06 1.80
CA VAL A 101 -7.58 -7.57 0.88
C VAL A 101 -8.15 -6.37 0.13
N ILE A 102 -7.59 -5.20 0.39
CA ILE A 102 -8.04 -3.92 -0.14
C ILE A 102 -7.00 -3.43 -1.13
N GLU A 103 -7.43 -3.17 -2.35
CA GLU A 103 -6.61 -2.54 -3.38
C GLU A 103 -7.00 -1.06 -3.49
N SER A 104 -6.00 -0.19 -3.57
CA SER A 104 -6.21 1.24 -3.78
C SER A 104 -5.69 1.68 -5.13
N GLY A 105 -6.49 2.46 -5.82
CA GLY A 105 -6.16 3.01 -7.12
C GLY A 105 -5.10 4.11 -7.07
N CYS A 106 -4.93 4.80 -8.18
CA CYS A 106 -3.91 5.82 -8.35
C CYS A 106 -4.52 7.22 -8.31
N VAL A 107 -3.96 8.13 -7.51
CA VAL A 107 -4.39 9.54 -7.42
C VAL A 107 -4.18 10.31 -8.72
N SER A 108 -3.17 9.96 -9.51
CA SER A 108 -2.84 10.68 -10.74
C SER A 108 -3.67 10.25 -11.96
N GLY A 109 -4.41 9.14 -11.84
CA GLY A 109 -5.16 8.61 -12.99
C GLY A 109 -4.23 8.17 -14.13
N SER A 110 -4.67 8.43 -15.37
CA SER A 110 -3.93 8.03 -16.58
C SER A 110 -2.92 9.10 -16.99
N ASP A 111 -1.65 8.73 -17.05
CA ASP A 111 -0.57 9.52 -17.63
C ASP A 111 -0.09 8.93 -18.97
N GLN A 112 0.93 9.54 -19.56
CA GLN A 112 1.52 9.05 -20.83
C GLN A 112 2.09 7.64 -20.70
N PHE A 113 2.60 7.28 -19.52
CA PHE A 113 3.11 5.94 -19.28
C PHE A 113 1.94 4.94 -19.23
N ALA A 114 0.88 5.24 -18.49
CA ALA A 114 -0.33 4.41 -18.44
C ALA A 114 -0.93 4.18 -19.83
N LEU A 115 -0.99 5.23 -20.66
CA LEU A 115 -1.41 5.12 -22.06
C LEU A 115 -0.49 4.20 -22.88
N SER A 116 0.83 4.29 -22.70
CA SER A 116 1.80 3.46 -23.42
C SER A 116 1.64 1.97 -23.14
N ILE A 117 1.22 1.61 -21.91
CA ILE A 117 0.97 0.22 -21.50
C ILE A 117 -0.52 -0.16 -21.60
N ARG A 118 -1.34 0.70 -22.22
CA ARG A 118 -2.80 0.51 -22.42
C ARG A 118 -3.59 0.29 -21.13
N LYS A 119 -3.18 0.91 -20.04
CA LYS A 119 -3.87 0.90 -18.74
C LYS A 119 -4.35 2.31 -18.43
N THR A 120 -5.62 2.58 -18.73
CA THR A 120 -6.23 3.88 -18.47
C THR A 120 -7.34 3.71 -17.44
N ASN A 121 -7.15 4.28 -16.25
CA ASN A 121 -8.15 4.33 -15.21
C ASN A 121 -8.38 5.77 -14.79
N ARG A 122 -9.56 6.06 -14.28
CA ARG A 122 -9.83 7.32 -13.59
C ARG A 122 -9.03 7.37 -12.31
N PRO A 123 -8.64 8.55 -11.82
CA PRO A 123 -8.03 8.67 -10.51
C PRO A 123 -9.03 8.23 -9.43
N GLU A 124 -8.58 7.35 -8.56
CA GLU A 124 -9.43 6.82 -7.49
C GLU A 124 -8.61 6.42 -6.26
N GLN A 125 -9.24 6.42 -5.11
CA GLN A 125 -8.65 6.04 -3.84
C GLN A 125 -9.65 5.31 -2.97
N THR A 126 -9.17 4.61 -1.95
CA THR A 126 -10.02 3.99 -0.93
C THR A 126 -9.81 4.61 0.44
N ILE A 127 -10.88 4.71 1.22
CA ILE A 127 -10.81 4.99 2.67
C ILE A 127 -11.39 3.79 3.41
N SER A 128 -10.59 3.22 4.29
CA SER A 128 -10.99 2.08 5.12
C SER A 128 -11.29 2.54 6.54
N VAL A 129 -12.44 2.18 7.08
CA VAL A 129 -12.79 2.38 8.49
C VAL A 129 -12.68 1.07 9.22
N VAL A 130 -11.80 1.02 10.22
CA VAL A 130 -11.49 -0.21 10.97
C VAL A 130 -11.99 -0.08 12.41
N GLY A 131 -12.75 -1.07 12.85
CA GLY A 131 -13.20 -1.23 14.22
C GLY A 131 -12.43 -2.30 14.99
N ASP A 132 -12.92 -2.68 16.14
CA ASP A 132 -12.28 -3.71 16.98
C ASP A 132 -12.38 -5.10 16.34
N ASP A 133 -13.44 -5.37 15.58
CA ASP A 133 -13.71 -6.65 14.93
C ASP A 133 -13.36 -6.65 13.42
N GLY A 134 -12.48 -5.76 12.96
CA GLY A 134 -12.02 -5.69 11.57
C GLY A 134 -12.55 -4.50 10.78
N LEU A 135 -12.64 -4.68 9.45
CA LEU A 135 -13.12 -3.65 8.54
C LEU A 135 -14.62 -3.40 8.73
N ILE A 136 -15.01 -2.18 9.08
CA ILE A 136 -16.41 -1.75 9.21
C ILE A 136 -16.97 -1.36 7.84
N CYS A 137 -16.26 -0.48 7.13
CA CYS A 137 -16.66 -0.05 5.80
C CYS A 137 -15.46 0.39 4.96
N LEU A 138 -15.66 0.37 3.66
CA LEU A 138 -14.73 0.83 2.65
C LEU A 138 -15.45 1.85 1.77
N TYR A 139 -14.87 3.02 1.60
CA TYR A 139 -15.32 4.01 0.63
C TYR A 139 -14.49 3.84 -0.66
N ASP A 140 -15.19 3.67 -1.76
CA ASP A 140 -14.65 3.74 -3.12
C ASP A 140 -14.83 5.18 -3.61
N ILE A 141 -13.70 5.91 -3.73
CA ILE A 141 -13.72 7.34 -4.01
C ILE A 141 -13.13 7.58 -5.40
N GLN A 142 -13.97 8.08 -6.28
CA GLN A 142 -13.54 8.61 -7.58
C GLN A 142 -13.05 10.04 -7.38
N LEU A 143 -11.89 10.34 -7.93
CA LEU A 143 -11.30 11.68 -7.93
C LEU A 143 -11.50 12.32 -9.30
N ASP A 144 -11.75 13.61 -9.30
CA ASP A 144 -11.94 14.40 -10.54
C ASP A 144 -10.60 14.91 -11.08
#